data_a710e2df875b900c75815a9d5b290554
#
_entry.id   a710e2df875b900c75815a9d5b290554
#
_cell.length_a   1.000
_cell.length_b   1.000
_cell.length_c   1.000
_cell.angle_alpha   90.00
_cell.angle_beta   90.00
_cell.angle_gamma   90.00
#
_symmetry.space_group_name_H-M   'P 1'
#
loop_
_entity.id
_entity.type
_entity.pdbx_description
1 polymer ?
#
loop_
_entity_poly.entity_id
_entity_poly.type
_entity_poly.pdbx_seq_one_letter_code
_entity_poly.pdbx_strand_id
1 'polypeptide(L)'
;YCFSGQMAQYLPAGVPAVMDFVDVDSAKFAQFADAGSAAMRWMMRREARLLGAFERQVSASVRASLFVSEAEAALFRSGGGAGRIVAVENGIDAAAFDPAGVDAATQGPLLVFTGQMDYRPNVEAVAWFAAEVLPRLRQTHPAVRFAIVGRAPTAAVQALAAPDVIVTGAVDDVRPWLAAASVCVAPLHLARGIQNKVLEAMAMARPVVASPAAAEGIDHAGTLRVAGSAAEQARAIGALLDDPDAASALGDAARARVLARYDWAARLAPLDALLGLGA
;
A
#
# COMPACT_ATOMS: atom_id res chain seq x y z
N TYR A 1 -16.33 -19.67 2.01
CA TYR A 1 -15.65 -18.43 1.65
C TYR A 1 -15.55 -18.31 0.13
N CYS A 2 -15.92 -17.20 -0.44
CA CYS A 2 -15.88 -16.91 -1.86
C CYS A 2 -15.06 -15.63 -2.09
N PHE A 3 -14.00 -15.71 -2.90
CA PHE A 3 -13.09 -14.61 -3.16
C PHE A 3 -13.36 -14.01 -4.55
N SER A 4 -13.35 -12.68 -4.65
CA SER A 4 -13.67 -11.88 -5.84
C SER A 4 -15.15 -11.90 -6.23
N GLY A 5 -15.76 -10.71 -6.40
CA GLY A 5 -17.17 -10.54 -6.69
C GLY A 5 -17.66 -11.36 -7.89
N GLN A 6 -16.81 -11.53 -8.90
CA GLN A 6 -17.11 -12.31 -10.11
C GLN A 6 -17.38 -13.79 -9.83
N MET A 7 -16.81 -14.35 -8.75
CA MET A 7 -16.99 -15.76 -8.39
C MET A 7 -18.33 -16.05 -7.72
N ALA A 8 -19.06 -15.02 -7.30
CA ALA A 8 -20.36 -15.16 -6.65
C ALA A 8 -21.39 -15.90 -7.53
N GLN A 9 -21.28 -15.82 -8.86
CA GLN A 9 -22.15 -16.55 -9.79
C GLN A 9 -22.06 -18.08 -9.67
N TYR A 10 -21.02 -18.60 -9.03
CA TYR A 10 -20.78 -20.03 -8.84
C TYR A 10 -21.12 -20.48 -7.41
N LEU A 11 -21.66 -19.60 -6.57
CA LEU A 11 -22.07 -19.99 -5.21
C LEU A 11 -23.22 -20.98 -5.27
N PRO A 12 -23.11 -22.15 -4.60
CA PRO A 12 -24.19 -23.09 -4.56
C PRO A 12 -25.38 -22.56 -3.77
N ALA A 13 -26.58 -22.81 -4.27
CA ALA A 13 -27.81 -22.39 -3.58
C ALA A 13 -27.97 -23.05 -2.21
N GLY A 14 -28.40 -22.28 -1.22
CA GLY A 14 -28.69 -22.77 0.13
C GLY A 14 -27.47 -23.01 1.02
N VAL A 15 -26.26 -22.76 0.55
CA VAL A 15 -25.04 -22.83 1.36
C VAL A 15 -24.72 -21.44 1.91
N PRO A 16 -24.61 -21.28 3.26
CA PRO A 16 -24.18 -20.01 3.83
C PRO A 16 -22.78 -19.62 3.32
N ALA A 17 -22.65 -18.44 2.72
CA ALA A 17 -21.40 -17.96 2.14
C ALA A 17 -20.97 -16.65 2.77
N VAL A 18 -19.65 -16.47 2.89
CA VAL A 18 -18.99 -15.18 3.12
C VAL A 18 -18.36 -14.76 1.81
N MET A 19 -18.73 -13.59 1.32
CA MET A 19 -18.25 -13.05 0.06
C MET A 19 -17.18 -11.99 0.30
N ASP A 20 -15.99 -12.21 -0.21
CA ASP A 20 -14.92 -11.23 -0.21
C ASP A 20 -14.89 -10.53 -1.57
N PHE A 21 -15.39 -9.31 -1.57
CA PHE A 21 -15.37 -8.44 -2.76
C PHE A 21 -14.01 -7.81 -2.99
N VAL A 22 -13.20 -7.66 -1.94
CA VAL A 22 -11.94 -6.91 -1.90
C VAL A 22 -12.19 -5.41 -1.99
N ASP A 23 -12.62 -4.94 -3.15
CA ASP A 23 -12.96 -3.55 -3.46
C ASP A 23 -14.37 -3.45 -4.07
N VAL A 24 -14.90 -2.24 -4.17
CA VAL A 24 -16.16 -1.97 -4.91
C VAL A 24 -15.81 -1.82 -6.38
N ASP A 25 -15.84 -2.94 -7.14
CA ASP A 25 -15.47 -2.94 -8.55
C ASP A 25 -16.36 -2.03 -9.40
N SER A 26 -17.67 -1.99 -9.11
CA SER A 26 -18.59 -1.06 -9.78
C SER A 26 -18.18 0.41 -9.65
N ALA A 27 -17.61 0.81 -8.51
CA ALA A 27 -17.09 2.17 -8.33
C ALA A 27 -15.82 2.43 -9.15
N LYS A 28 -14.95 1.43 -9.32
CA LYS A 28 -13.78 1.52 -10.23
C LYS A 28 -14.21 1.77 -11.67
N PHE A 29 -15.20 1.00 -12.15
CA PHE A 29 -15.74 1.21 -13.50
C PHE A 29 -16.40 2.58 -13.65
N ALA A 30 -17.10 3.07 -12.62
CA ALA A 30 -17.66 4.41 -12.63
C ALA A 30 -16.59 5.50 -12.80
N GLN A 31 -15.45 5.35 -12.10
CA GLN A 31 -14.31 6.27 -12.23
C GLN A 31 -13.63 6.18 -13.62
N PHE A 32 -13.50 4.98 -14.19
CA PHE A 32 -12.98 4.84 -15.55
C PHE A 32 -13.89 5.51 -16.60
N ALA A 33 -15.17 5.70 -16.28
CA ALA A 33 -16.11 6.39 -17.14
C ALA A 33 -15.90 7.91 -17.23
N ASP A 34 -15.02 8.50 -16.39
CA ASP A 34 -14.70 9.92 -16.42
C ASP A 34 -13.66 10.27 -17.51
N ALA A 35 -12.96 9.27 -18.07
CA ALA A 35 -11.92 9.43 -19.06
C ALA A 35 -12.17 8.58 -20.32
N GLY A 36 -11.57 8.97 -21.45
CA GLY A 36 -11.62 8.22 -22.70
C GLY A 36 -12.68 8.68 -23.70
N SER A 37 -12.85 7.90 -24.78
CA SER A 37 -13.82 8.20 -25.84
C SER A 37 -15.26 8.08 -25.35
N ALA A 38 -16.22 8.72 -26.04
CA ALA A 38 -17.64 8.66 -25.69
C ALA A 38 -18.18 7.22 -25.63
N ALA A 39 -17.76 6.36 -26.55
CA ALA A 39 -18.12 4.95 -26.58
C ALA A 39 -17.56 4.19 -25.36
N MET A 40 -16.29 4.44 -25.00
CA MET A 40 -15.65 3.84 -23.83
C MET A 40 -16.36 4.29 -22.55
N ARG A 41 -16.61 5.59 -22.39
CA ARG A 41 -17.32 6.14 -21.20
C ARG A 41 -18.72 5.53 -21.06
N TRP A 42 -19.45 5.37 -22.18
CA TRP A 42 -20.76 4.72 -22.16
C TRP A 42 -20.65 3.26 -21.70
N MET A 43 -19.69 2.52 -22.24
CA MET A 43 -19.43 1.13 -21.85
C MET A 43 -19.08 1.03 -20.36
N MET A 44 -18.16 1.86 -19.84
CA MET A 44 -17.79 1.85 -18.44
C MET A 44 -18.96 2.18 -17.52
N ARG A 45 -19.81 3.15 -17.86
CA ARG A 45 -21.04 3.45 -17.10
C ARG A 45 -22.03 2.29 -17.10
N ARG A 46 -22.17 1.61 -18.23
CA ARG A 46 -23.01 0.42 -18.32
C ARG A 46 -22.50 -0.69 -17.40
N GLU A 47 -21.21 -1.00 -17.47
CA GLU A 47 -20.58 -2.02 -16.61
C GLU A 47 -20.68 -1.63 -15.13
N ALA A 48 -20.39 -0.40 -14.76
CA ALA A 48 -20.54 0.08 -13.38
C ALA A 48 -21.97 -0.15 -12.84
N ARG A 49 -23.00 0.15 -13.65
CA ARG A 49 -24.39 -0.05 -13.26
C ARG A 49 -24.75 -1.53 -13.10
N LEU A 50 -24.37 -2.38 -14.06
CA LEU A 50 -24.69 -3.80 -14.04
C LEU A 50 -23.96 -4.51 -12.91
N LEU A 51 -22.67 -4.24 -12.75
CA LEU A 51 -21.87 -4.81 -11.71
C LEU A 51 -22.35 -4.36 -10.31
N GLY A 52 -22.66 -3.08 -10.12
CA GLY A 52 -23.23 -2.59 -8.86
C GLY A 52 -24.59 -3.20 -8.51
N ALA A 53 -25.43 -3.51 -9.50
CA ALA A 53 -26.66 -4.25 -9.26
C ALA A 53 -26.38 -5.70 -8.81
N PHE A 54 -25.41 -6.36 -9.45
CA PHE A 54 -24.97 -7.70 -9.11
C PHE A 54 -24.34 -7.76 -7.72
N GLU A 55 -23.40 -6.85 -7.40
CA GLU A 55 -22.77 -6.75 -6.09
C GLU A 55 -23.81 -6.61 -4.95
N ARG A 56 -24.80 -5.74 -5.13
CA ARG A 56 -25.90 -5.58 -4.14
C ARG A 56 -26.76 -6.83 -4.01
N GLN A 57 -27.08 -7.48 -5.12
CA GLN A 57 -27.85 -8.75 -5.10
C GLN A 57 -27.09 -9.83 -4.33
N VAL A 58 -25.79 -9.98 -4.59
CA VAL A 58 -24.92 -10.94 -3.88
C VAL A 58 -24.86 -10.60 -2.40
N SER A 59 -24.59 -9.32 -2.06
CA SER A 59 -24.50 -8.87 -0.68
C SER A 59 -25.77 -9.17 0.13
N ALA A 60 -26.94 -9.06 -0.48
CA ALA A 60 -28.21 -9.38 0.16
C ALA A 60 -28.41 -10.89 0.39
N SER A 61 -27.69 -11.76 -0.31
CA SER A 61 -27.84 -13.23 -0.26
C SER A 61 -26.79 -13.93 0.57
N VAL A 62 -25.68 -13.28 0.91
CA VAL A 62 -24.58 -13.89 1.67
C VAL A 62 -24.64 -13.53 3.15
N ARG A 63 -23.95 -14.34 3.96
CA ARG A 63 -23.85 -14.13 5.42
C ARG A 63 -23.11 -12.86 5.79
N ALA A 64 -22.07 -12.52 5.01
CA ALA A 64 -21.32 -11.29 5.15
C ALA A 64 -20.61 -10.94 3.84
N SER A 65 -20.44 -9.64 3.59
CA SER A 65 -19.67 -9.06 2.50
C SER A 65 -18.43 -8.40 3.08
N LEU A 66 -17.25 -8.80 2.61
CA LEU A 66 -15.96 -8.31 3.08
C LEU A 66 -15.37 -7.33 2.07
N PHE A 67 -14.71 -6.30 2.59
CA PHE A 67 -13.98 -5.29 1.82
C PHE A 67 -12.61 -5.04 2.46
N VAL A 68 -11.63 -4.68 1.63
CA VAL A 68 -10.22 -4.51 2.06
C VAL A 68 -9.98 -3.29 2.94
N SER A 69 -10.97 -2.40 3.08
CA SER A 69 -10.86 -1.22 3.93
C SER A 69 -12.24 -0.73 4.39
N GLU A 70 -12.25 0.04 5.48
CA GLU A 70 -13.49 0.68 5.94
C GLU A 70 -13.98 1.74 4.93
N ALA A 71 -13.10 2.37 4.18
CA ALA A 71 -13.47 3.29 3.11
C ALA A 71 -14.27 2.58 2.00
N GLU A 72 -13.82 1.40 1.54
CA GLU A 72 -14.55 0.58 0.56
C GLU A 72 -15.87 0.06 1.14
N ALA A 73 -15.88 -0.39 2.38
CA ALA A 73 -17.09 -0.84 3.06
C ALA A 73 -18.12 0.29 3.19
N ALA A 74 -17.68 1.50 3.55
CA ALA A 74 -18.53 2.67 3.64
C ALA A 74 -19.07 3.11 2.27
N LEU A 75 -18.21 3.09 1.23
CA LEU A 75 -18.60 3.36 -0.15
C LEU A 75 -19.69 2.39 -0.60
N PHE A 76 -19.53 1.10 -0.33
CA PHE A 76 -20.52 0.09 -0.70
C PHE A 76 -21.86 0.26 0.05
N ARG A 77 -21.81 0.55 1.37
CA ARG A 77 -23.01 0.86 2.16
C ARG A 77 -23.77 2.05 1.58
N SER A 78 -23.06 3.15 1.26
CA SER A 78 -23.65 4.35 0.66
C SER A 78 -24.23 4.11 -0.74
N GLY A 79 -23.66 3.15 -1.49
CA GLY A 79 -24.15 2.68 -2.79
C GLY A 79 -25.35 1.73 -2.72
N GLY A 80 -25.92 1.52 -1.53
CA GLY A 80 -27.10 0.65 -1.32
C GLY A 80 -26.75 -0.82 -1.06
N GLY A 81 -25.52 -1.12 -0.66
CA GLY A 81 -25.15 -2.44 -0.18
C GLY A 81 -25.97 -2.84 1.05
N ALA A 82 -26.41 -4.10 1.10
CA ALA A 82 -27.28 -4.63 2.16
C ALA A 82 -26.59 -5.75 2.95
N GLY A 83 -27.16 -6.11 4.10
CA GLY A 83 -26.67 -7.19 4.93
C GLY A 83 -25.48 -6.79 5.80
N ARG A 84 -24.70 -7.80 6.22
CA ARG A 84 -23.52 -7.61 7.08
C ARG A 84 -22.30 -7.23 6.22
N ILE A 85 -21.90 -5.98 6.25
CA ILE A 85 -20.74 -5.45 5.51
C ILE A 85 -19.62 -5.21 6.52
N VAL A 86 -18.46 -5.82 6.30
CA VAL A 86 -17.32 -5.83 7.22
C VAL A 86 -16.05 -5.46 6.46
N ALA A 87 -15.27 -4.55 7.02
CA ALA A 87 -13.92 -4.32 6.57
C ALA A 87 -12.98 -5.36 7.20
N VAL A 88 -12.25 -6.08 6.34
CA VAL A 88 -11.14 -6.94 6.72
C VAL A 88 -9.91 -6.41 6.00
N GLU A 89 -9.22 -5.52 6.68
CA GLU A 89 -8.09 -4.82 6.09
C GLU A 89 -6.90 -5.75 5.88
N ASN A 90 -6.07 -5.44 4.89
CA ASN A 90 -4.84 -6.18 4.65
C ASN A 90 -3.94 -6.14 5.88
N GLY A 91 -3.35 -7.27 6.15
CA GLY A 91 -2.29 -7.42 7.13
C GLY A 91 -0.92 -7.51 6.46
N ILE A 92 0.08 -7.71 7.28
CA ILE A 92 1.44 -8.04 6.87
C ILE A 92 1.92 -9.28 7.62
N ASP A 93 2.74 -10.08 6.98
CA ASP A 93 3.51 -11.12 7.66
C ASP A 93 4.67 -10.45 8.42
N ALA A 94 4.36 -10.01 9.64
CA ALA A 94 5.34 -9.30 10.47
C ALA A 94 6.49 -10.21 10.92
N ALA A 95 6.31 -11.52 10.91
CA ALA A 95 7.37 -12.49 11.19
C ALA A 95 8.33 -12.61 10.01
N ALA A 96 7.82 -12.59 8.77
CA ALA A 96 8.67 -12.56 7.58
C ALA A 96 9.47 -11.24 7.47
N PHE A 97 8.90 -10.11 7.91
CA PHE A 97 9.56 -8.80 7.94
C PHE A 97 10.17 -8.49 9.31
N ASP A 98 10.90 -9.46 9.89
CA ASP A 98 11.68 -9.25 11.10
C ASP A 98 13.06 -8.69 10.73
N PRO A 99 13.50 -7.54 11.29
CA PRO A 99 14.84 -7.01 11.06
C PRO A 99 15.94 -7.89 11.67
N ALA A 100 15.63 -8.77 12.64
CA ALA A 100 16.59 -9.64 13.26
C ALA A 100 17.16 -10.66 12.25
N GLY A 101 18.48 -10.70 12.13
CA GLY A 101 19.17 -11.65 11.26
C GLY A 101 19.11 -11.33 9.76
N VAL A 102 18.71 -10.11 9.38
CA VAL A 102 18.75 -9.63 8.00
C VAL A 102 19.98 -8.74 7.78
N ASP A 103 20.91 -9.20 6.95
CA ASP A 103 22.07 -8.41 6.58
C ASP A 103 21.67 -7.28 5.60
N ALA A 104 22.22 -6.09 5.82
CA ALA A 104 22.00 -4.96 4.96
C ALA A 104 22.63 -5.16 3.57
N ALA A 105 21.89 -4.88 2.50
CA ALA A 105 22.36 -5.03 1.12
C ALA A 105 23.53 -4.08 0.77
N THR A 106 23.66 -2.96 1.47
CA THR A 106 24.71 -1.96 1.29
C THR A 106 24.87 -1.12 2.54
N GLN A 107 25.94 -0.33 2.62
CA GLN A 107 26.21 0.58 3.75
C GLN A 107 26.12 2.05 3.32
N GLY A 108 26.06 2.93 4.32
CA GLY A 108 25.98 4.39 4.17
C GLY A 108 24.56 4.94 4.03
N PRO A 109 24.38 6.26 3.95
CA PRO A 109 23.06 6.88 3.95
C PRO A 109 22.28 6.51 2.69
N LEU A 110 21.25 5.69 2.86
CA LEU A 110 20.43 5.15 1.77
C LEU A 110 18.95 5.47 1.99
N LEU A 111 18.34 6.03 0.97
CA LEU A 111 16.89 6.15 0.87
C LEU A 111 16.37 4.98 0.03
N VAL A 112 15.28 4.33 0.47
CA VAL A 112 14.74 3.15 -0.23
C VAL A 112 13.28 3.37 -0.56
N PHE A 113 12.93 3.12 -1.83
CA PHE A 113 11.57 2.95 -2.31
C PHE A 113 11.40 1.53 -2.83
N THR A 114 10.35 0.82 -2.40
CA THR A 114 10.05 -0.53 -2.89
C THR A 114 8.75 -0.56 -3.68
N GLY A 115 8.68 -1.42 -4.73
CA GLY A 115 7.44 -1.62 -5.48
C GLY A 115 7.64 -2.19 -6.87
N GLN A 116 6.52 -2.42 -7.55
CA GLN A 116 6.51 -2.83 -8.96
C GLN A 116 6.71 -1.60 -9.85
N MET A 117 7.75 -1.61 -10.70
CA MET A 117 8.24 -0.42 -11.41
C MET A 117 7.67 -0.26 -12.84
N ASP A 118 6.63 -1.01 -13.19
CA ASP A 118 5.72 -0.78 -14.34
C ASP A 118 4.34 -0.28 -13.87
N TYR A 119 4.08 -0.23 -12.57
CA TYR A 119 2.86 0.36 -12.01
C TYR A 119 2.98 1.89 -12.01
N ARG A 120 2.12 2.54 -12.80
CA ARG A 120 2.19 3.98 -13.07
C ARG A 120 2.39 4.87 -11.83
N PRO A 121 1.64 4.71 -10.71
CA PRO A 121 1.86 5.53 -9.52
C PRO A 121 3.27 5.39 -8.92
N ASN A 122 3.89 4.20 -8.99
CA ASN A 122 5.26 4.01 -8.53
C ASN A 122 6.26 4.68 -9.46
N VAL A 123 6.07 4.55 -10.79
CA VAL A 123 6.92 5.21 -11.80
C VAL A 123 6.92 6.73 -11.61
N GLU A 124 5.73 7.32 -11.48
CA GLU A 124 5.58 8.77 -11.25
C GLU A 124 6.21 9.21 -9.92
N ALA A 125 6.04 8.42 -8.86
CA ALA A 125 6.60 8.72 -7.54
C ALA A 125 8.12 8.73 -7.53
N VAL A 126 8.79 7.71 -8.08
CA VAL A 126 10.25 7.64 -8.09
C VAL A 126 10.87 8.67 -9.02
N ALA A 127 10.23 8.95 -10.18
CA ALA A 127 10.68 9.99 -11.10
C ALA A 127 10.60 11.37 -10.46
N TRP A 128 9.46 11.69 -9.84
CA TRP A 128 9.28 12.96 -9.12
C TRP A 128 10.26 13.10 -7.95
N PHE A 129 10.44 12.03 -7.15
CA PHE A 129 11.37 12.05 -6.02
C PHE A 129 12.82 12.31 -6.48
N ALA A 130 13.26 11.62 -7.52
CA ALA A 130 14.60 11.79 -8.08
C ALA A 130 14.80 13.20 -8.66
N ALA A 131 13.77 13.80 -9.27
CA ALA A 131 13.85 15.13 -9.88
C ALA A 131 13.72 16.28 -8.88
N GLU A 132 12.84 16.13 -7.87
CA GLU A 132 12.42 17.23 -7.02
C GLU A 132 12.93 17.15 -5.57
N VAL A 133 13.02 15.96 -4.98
CA VAL A 133 13.41 15.81 -3.57
C VAL A 133 14.91 15.57 -3.43
N LEU A 134 15.44 14.62 -4.17
CA LEU A 134 16.83 14.19 -4.06
C LEU A 134 17.85 15.33 -4.29
N PRO A 135 17.68 16.24 -5.27
CA PRO A 135 18.60 17.37 -5.44
C PRO A 135 18.59 18.34 -4.25
N ARG A 136 17.43 18.50 -3.57
CA ARG A 136 17.33 19.34 -2.37
C ARG A 136 18.09 18.72 -1.19
N LEU A 137 17.93 17.41 -1.00
CA LEU A 137 18.65 16.67 0.04
C LEU A 137 20.17 16.73 -0.15
N ARG A 138 20.65 16.61 -1.39
CA ARG A 138 22.09 16.62 -1.71
C ARG A 138 22.79 17.95 -1.40
N GLN A 139 22.05 19.02 -1.26
CA GLN A 139 22.64 20.29 -0.82
C GLN A 139 23.21 20.20 0.60
N THR A 140 22.61 19.40 1.47
CA THR A 140 23.02 19.21 2.87
C THR A 140 23.60 17.81 3.14
N HIS A 141 23.17 16.82 2.37
CA HIS A 141 23.57 15.42 2.50
C HIS A 141 24.14 14.87 1.17
N PRO A 142 25.32 15.32 0.71
CA PRO A 142 25.84 14.97 -0.63
C PRO A 142 26.14 13.50 -0.82
N ALA A 143 26.35 12.74 0.26
CA ALA A 143 26.62 11.30 0.21
C ALA A 143 25.34 10.44 0.16
N VAL A 144 24.13 11.05 0.20
CA VAL A 144 22.88 10.29 0.21
C VAL A 144 22.65 9.61 -1.15
N ARG A 145 22.30 8.34 -1.10
CA ARG A 145 21.93 7.53 -2.26
C ARG A 145 20.46 7.18 -2.22
N PHE A 146 19.89 6.89 -3.40
CA PHE A 146 18.49 6.49 -3.54
C PHE A 146 18.40 5.14 -4.24
N ALA A 147 17.80 4.14 -3.61
CA ALA A 147 17.54 2.83 -4.19
C ALA A 147 16.05 2.69 -4.56
N ILE A 148 15.82 2.38 -5.83
CA ILE A 148 14.52 2.05 -6.42
C ILE A 148 14.50 0.53 -6.58
N VAL A 149 13.83 -0.15 -5.64
CA VAL A 149 13.89 -1.60 -5.50
C VAL A 149 12.60 -2.23 -5.99
N GLY A 150 12.69 -3.08 -7.02
CA GLY A 150 11.55 -3.84 -7.47
C GLY A 150 11.53 -4.20 -8.94
N ARG A 151 10.64 -5.13 -9.28
CA ARG A 151 10.56 -5.76 -10.59
C ARG A 151 10.04 -4.83 -11.70
N ALA A 152 10.33 -5.22 -12.94
CA ALA A 152 9.78 -4.63 -14.16
C ALA A 152 10.02 -3.11 -14.30
N PRO A 153 11.25 -2.56 -14.10
CA PRO A 153 11.49 -1.15 -14.29
C PRO A 153 11.26 -0.76 -15.75
N THR A 154 10.41 0.25 -15.95
CA THR A 154 10.20 0.85 -17.28
C THR A 154 11.47 1.56 -17.75
N ALA A 155 11.58 1.86 -19.06
CA ALA A 155 12.70 2.63 -19.60
C ALA A 155 12.87 3.99 -18.88
N ALA A 156 11.78 4.64 -18.49
CA ALA A 156 11.81 5.87 -17.71
C ALA A 156 12.43 5.71 -16.32
N VAL A 157 12.13 4.59 -15.63
CA VAL A 157 12.74 4.28 -14.33
C VAL A 157 14.20 3.88 -14.50
N GLN A 158 14.54 3.08 -15.51
CA GLN A 158 15.92 2.70 -15.81
C GLN A 158 16.81 3.91 -16.11
N ALA A 159 16.27 4.91 -16.80
CA ALA A 159 16.98 6.16 -17.11
C ALA A 159 17.31 7.02 -15.87
N LEU A 160 16.73 6.73 -14.69
CA LEU A 160 17.08 7.39 -13.44
C LEU A 160 18.40 6.88 -12.85
N ALA A 161 18.88 5.71 -13.31
CA ALA A 161 20.10 5.11 -12.76
C ALA A 161 21.30 6.05 -12.91
N ALA A 162 22.03 6.24 -11.80
CA ALA A 162 23.19 7.11 -11.69
C ALA A 162 24.12 6.53 -10.60
N PRO A 163 25.34 7.04 -10.41
CA PRO A 163 26.24 6.53 -9.35
C PRO A 163 25.61 6.55 -7.96
N ASP A 164 24.66 7.42 -7.72
CA ASP A 164 23.95 7.65 -6.46
C ASP A 164 22.44 7.33 -6.53
N VAL A 165 21.95 6.80 -7.67
CA VAL A 165 20.59 6.29 -7.85
C VAL A 165 20.66 4.85 -8.36
N ILE A 166 20.28 3.91 -7.52
CA ILE A 166 20.32 2.48 -7.77
C ILE A 166 18.94 2.02 -8.26
N VAL A 167 18.87 1.44 -9.45
CA VAL A 167 17.67 0.76 -9.96
C VAL A 167 17.97 -0.72 -9.98
N THR A 168 17.39 -1.49 -9.04
CA THR A 168 17.79 -2.89 -8.85
C THR A 168 17.18 -3.84 -9.89
N GLY A 169 16.01 -3.50 -10.43
CA GLY A 169 15.17 -4.52 -11.07
C GLY A 169 14.58 -5.49 -10.04
N ALA A 170 14.22 -6.70 -10.48
CA ALA A 170 13.73 -7.74 -9.59
C ALA A 170 14.83 -8.17 -8.61
N VAL A 171 14.46 -8.31 -7.35
CA VAL A 171 15.31 -8.89 -6.30
C VAL A 171 14.60 -10.11 -5.71
N ASP A 172 15.34 -11.10 -5.27
CA ASP A 172 14.79 -12.30 -4.63
C ASP A 172 14.19 -11.95 -3.26
N ASP A 173 14.80 -11.01 -2.56
CA ASP A 173 14.39 -10.55 -1.24
C ASP A 173 14.58 -9.03 -1.12
N VAL A 174 13.52 -8.34 -0.71
CA VAL A 174 13.50 -6.88 -0.49
C VAL A 174 14.03 -6.50 0.89
N ARG A 175 14.03 -7.42 1.85
CA ARG A 175 14.40 -7.16 3.25
C ARG A 175 15.84 -6.66 3.43
N PRO A 176 16.87 -7.18 2.74
CA PRO A 176 18.22 -6.62 2.80
C PRO A 176 18.29 -5.14 2.40
N TRP A 177 17.49 -4.71 1.44
CA TRP A 177 17.39 -3.31 1.03
C TRP A 177 16.69 -2.46 2.08
N LEU A 178 15.60 -2.97 2.66
CA LEU A 178 14.92 -2.31 3.77
C LEU A 178 15.84 -2.21 4.98
N ALA A 179 16.58 -3.28 5.32
CA ALA A 179 17.55 -3.27 6.40
C ALA A 179 18.68 -2.25 6.20
N ALA A 180 19.09 -2.01 4.94
CA ALA A 180 20.09 -1.01 4.58
C ALA A 180 19.55 0.44 4.63
N ALA A 181 18.23 0.64 4.64
CA ALA A 181 17.63 1.96 4.54
C ALA A 181 17.91 2.80 5.78
N SER A 182 18.47 3.99 5.60
CA SER A 182 18.44 5.04 6.62
C SER A 182 17.05 5.63 6.76
N VAL A 183 16.32 5.78 5.62
CA VAL A 183 14.92 6.19 5.56
C VAL A 183 14.24 5.48 4.40
N CYS A 184 13.09 4.90 4.65
CA CYS A 184 12.20 4.43 3.59
C CYS A 184 11.28 5.57 3.15
N VAL A 185 11.07 5.69 1.83
CA VAL A 185 10.27 6.78 1.26
C VAL A 185 9.08 6.24 0.47
N ALA A 186 7.93 6.88 0.61
CA ALA A 186 6.71 6.55 -0.13
C ALA A 186 6.06 7.82 -0.70
N PRO A 187 6.65 8.46 -1.73
CA PRO A 187 6.24 9.76 -2.24
C PRO A 187 5.12 9.65 -3.30
N LEU A 188 4.12 8.79 -3.06
CA LEU A 188 3.02 8.55 -3.99
C LEU A 188 2.09 9.77 -4.09
N HIS A 189 1.81 10.24 -5.29
CA HIS A 189 0.80 11.28 -5.52
C HIS A 189 -0.62 10.71 -5.53
N LEU A 190 -0.75 9.47 -6.01
CA LEU A 190 -2.00 8.72 -6.03
C LEU A 190 -1.76 7.38 -5.34
N ALA A 191 -2.52 7.11 -4.31
CA ALA A 191 -2.56 5.82 -3.63
C ALA A 191 -3.99 5.55 -3.16
N ARG A 192 -4.38 4.29 -3.12
CA ARG A 192 -5.64 3.83 -2.55
C ARG A 192 -5.38 2.67 -1.63
N GLY A 193 -6.14 2.61 -0.55
CA GLY A 193 -6.01 1.57 0.45
C GLY A 193 -4.64 1.56 1.14
N ILE A 194 -4.40 0.49 1.85
CA ILE A 194 -3.16 0.29 2.61
C ILE A 194 -1.98 0.07 1.66
N GLN A 195 -0.92 0.82 1.86
CA GLN A 195 0.32 0.68 1.09
C GLN A 195 1.25 -0.33 1.77
N ASN A 196 1.26 -1.57 1.28
CA ASN A 196 2.07 -2.66 1.86
C ASN A 196 3.55 -2.28 2.00
N LYS A 197 4.14 -1.57 1.05
CA LYS A 197 5.53 -1.08 1.12
C LYS A 197 5.81 -0.23 2.36
N VAL A 198 4.81 0.52 2.83
CA VAL A 198 4.93 1.33 4.05
C VAL A 198 4.89 0.42 5.27
N LEU A 199 3.95 -0.54 5.31
CA LEU A 199 3.88 -1.53 6.40
C LEU A 199 5.13 -2.41 6.46
N GLU A 200 5.67 -2.83 5.31
CA GLU A 200 6.91 -3.60 5.20
C GLU A 200 8.11 -2.83 5.78
N ALA A 201 8.25 -1.56 5.41
CA ALA A 201 9.29 -0.70 5.97
C ALA A 201 9.13 -0.49 7.48
N MET A 202 7.91 -0.25 7.95
CA MET A 202 7.58 -0.13 9.37
C MET A 202 7.87 -1.44 10.12
N ALA A 203 7.49 -2.60 9.56
CA ALA A 203 7.77 -3.91 10.14
C ALA A 203 9.27 -4.18 10.28
N MET A 204 10.08 -3.73 9.33
CA MET A 204 11.55 -3.79 9.36
C MET A 204 12.18 -2.73 10.29
N ALA A 205 11.38 -2.09 11.17
CA ALA A 205 11.83 -1.03 12.08
C ALA A 205 12.56 0.11 11.35
N ARG A 206 12.15 0.45 10.12
CA ARG A 206 12.74 1.58 9.39
C ARG A 206 11.90 2.83 9.54
N PRO A 207 12.53 4.00 9.73
CA PRO A 207 11.81 5.27 9.69
C PRO A 207 11.23 5.48 8.29
N VAL A 208 9.99 5.94 8.22
CA VAL A 208 9.28 6.16 6.95
C VAL A 208 8.91 7.62 6.79
N VAL A 209 9.18 8.17 5.60
CA VAL A 209 8.62 9.44 5.12
C VAL A 209 7.66 9.14 3.98
N ALA A 210 6.38 9.41 4.20
CA ALA A 210 5.30 9.12 3.25
C ALA A 210 4.60 10.41 2.81
N SER A 211 4.06 10.41 1.60
CA SER A 211 3.11 11.44 1.18
C SER A 211 1.78 11.28 1.93
N PRO A 212 0.92 12.30 1.99
CA PRO A 212 -0.44 12.17 2.53
C PRO A 212 -1.21 11.01 1.89
N ALA A 213 -1.13 10.85 0.56
CA ALA A 213 -1.80 9.76 -0.15
C ALA A 213 -1.29 8.37 0.26
N ALA A 214 0.03 8.22 0.48
CA ALA A 214 0.60 6.94 0.89
C ALA A 214 0.30 6.60 2.36
N ALA A 215 0.07 7.60 3.20
CA ALA A 215 -0.23 7.44 4.63
C ALA A 215 -1.73 7.27 4.93
N GLU A 216 -2.62 7.71 4.02
CA GLU A 216 -4.08 7.83 4.25
C GLU A 216 -4.73 6.52 4.72
N GLY A 217 -4.32 5.38 4.16
CA GLY A 217 -4.88 4.07 4.54
C GLY A 217 -4.25 3.44 5.79
N ILE A 218 -3.32 4.12 6.46
CA ILE A 218 -2.52 3.55 7.54
C ILE A 218 -2.78 4.28 8.85
N ASP A 219 -3.30 3.55 9.83
CA ASP A 219 -3.39 4.03 11.22
C ASP A 219 -2.00 4.01 11.85
N HIS A 220 -1.19 5.02 11.49
CA HIS A 220 0.21 5.10 11.89
C HIS A 220 0.43 5.75 13.26
N ALA A 221 -0.57 6.42 13.84
CA ALA A 221 -0.49 7.06 15.17
C ALA A 221 0.79 7.93 15.38
N GLY A 222 1.25 8.61 14.32
CA GLY A 222 2.46 9.44 14.38
C GLY A 222 3.79 8.69 14.26
N THR A 223 3.79 7.36 14.04
CA THR A 223 5.00 6.53 13.92
C THR A 223 5.65 6.55 12.53
N LEU A 224 5.19 7.44 11.65
CA LEU A 224 5.87 7.81 10.41
C LEU A 224 5.77 9.33 10.22
N ARG A 225 6.55 9.87 9.28
CA ARG A 225 6.49 11.29 8.91
C ARG A 225 5.66 11.46 7.65
N VAL A 226 4.64 12.33 7.71
CA VAL A 226 3.83 12.69 6.55
C VAL A 226 4.32 14.01 5.99
N ALA A 227 4.66 14.03 4.69
CA ALA A 227 5.16 15.21 4.00
C ALA A 227 4.64 15.24 2.56
N GLY A 228 3.96 16.32 2.15
CA GLY A 228 3.29 16.43 0.87
C GLY A 228 4.14 17.05 -0.25
N SER A 229 4.94 18.05 0.08
CA SER A 229 5.77 18.77 -0.89
C SER A 229 7.22 18.26 -0.92
N ALA A 230 7.93 18.53 -2.00
CA ALA A 230 9.35 18.19 -2.13
C ALA A 230 10.20 18.82 -1.02
N ALA A 231 9.91 20.05 -0.64
CA ALA A 231 10.61 20.75 0.44
C ALA A 231 10.33 20.14 1.81
N GLU A 232 9.10 19.73 2.08
CA GLU A 232 8.73 19.05 3.33
C GLU A 232 9.37 17.66 3.41
N GLN A 233 9.35 16.87 2.32
CA GLN A 233 10.00 15.56 2.27
C GLN A 233 11.51 15.68 2.47
N ALA A 234 12.17 16.60 1.75
CA ALA A 234 13.60 16.83 1.93
C ALA A 234 13.95 17.22 3.38
N ARG A 235 13.14 18.09 4.01
CA ARG A 235 13.33 18.49 5.41
C ARG A 235 13.12 17.34 6.38
N ALA A 236 12.04 16.55 6.19
CA ALA A 236 11.74 15.42 7.07
C ALA A 236 12.80 14.31 6.98
N ILE A 237 13.27 14.02 5.76
CA ILE A 237 14.34 13.05 5.53
C ILE A 237 15.66 13.56 6.11
N GLY A 238 16.01 14.83 5.84
CA GLY A 238 17.24 15.45 6.37
C GLY A 238 17.31 15.37 7.89
N ALA A 239 16.22 15.71 8.57
CA ALA A 239 16.15 15.61 10.03
C ALA A 239 16.37 14.19 10.59
N LEU A 240 15.92 13.15 9.85
CA LEU A 240 16.15 11.76 10.23
C LEU A 240 17.59 11.29 9.91
N LEU A 241 18.23 11.87 8.89
CA LEU A 241 19.64 11.60 8.59
C LEU A 241 20.58 12.29 9.55
N ASP A 242 20.19 13.46 10.08
CA ASP A 242 20.97 14.24 11.04
C ASP A 242 20.89 13.67 12.48
N ASP A 243 19.81 12.93 12.80
CA ASP A 243 19.58 12.33 14.12
C ASP A 243 19.23 10.82 14.00
N PRO A 244 20.27 9.97 13.92
CA PRO A 244 20.08 8.52 13.82
C PRO A 244 19.34 7.88 14.99
N ASP A 245 19.46 8.45 16.19
CA ASP A 245 18.79 7.95 17.38
C ASP A 245 17.28 8.22 17.30
N ALA A 246 16.89 9.43 16.91
CA ALA A 246 15.48 9.75 16.64
C ALA A 246 14.91 8.94 15.49
N ALA A 247 15.71 8.66 14.43
CA ALA A 247 15.33 7.82 13.31
C ALA A 247 15.08 6.37 13.75
N SER A 248 15.97 5.80 14.58
CA SER A 248 15.83 4.46 15.15
C SER A 248 14.58 4.39 16.05
N ALA A 249 14.41 5.33 16.97
CA ALA A 249 13.24 5.37 17.83
C ALA A 249 11.91 5.46 17.07
N LEU A 250 11.89 6.21 15.95
CA LEU A 250 10.73 6.28 15.06
C LEU A 250 10.46 4.92 14.38
N GLY A 251 11.51 4.24 13.92
CA GLY A 251 11.43 2.91 13.33
C GLY A 251 10.91 1.86 14.30
N ASP A 252 11.42 1.85 15.53
CA ASP A 252 10.98 0.93 16.58
C ASP A 252 9.51 1.14 16.95
N ALA A 253 9.09 2.40 17.07
CA ALA A 253 7.69 2.76 17.31
C ALA A 253 6.79 2.34 16.13
N ALA A 254 7.29 2.49 14.89
CA ALA A 254 6.60 2.03 13.68
C ALA A 254 6.41 0.51 13.67
N ARG A 255 7.46 -0.27 13.99
CA ARG A 255 7.37 -1.73 14.13
C ARG A 255 6.37 -2.14 15.22
N ALA A 256 6.46 -1.54 16.40
CA ALA A 256 5.52 -1.84 17.48
C ALA A 256 4.06 -1.60 17.05
N ARG A 257 3.81 -0.53 16.29
CA ARG A 257 2.49 -0.24 15.72
C ARG A 257 2.03 -1.32 14.73
N VAL A 258 2.91 -1.76 13.83
CA VAL A 258 2.59 -2.82 12.87
C VAL A 258 2.27 -4.13 13.57
N LEU A 259 3.10 -4.56 14.52
CA LEU A 259 2.86 -5.79 15.29
C LEU A 259 1.53 -5.75 16.04
N ALA A 260 1.17 -4.62 16.63
CA ALA A 260 -0.06 -4.47 17.38
C ALA A 260 -1.32 -4.40 16.49
N ARG A 261 -1.20 -3.93 15.23
CA ARG A 261 -2.38 -3.56 14.45
C ARG A 261 -2.52 -4.26 13.10
N TYR A 262 -1.40 -4.67 12.48
CA TYR A 262 -1.37 -5.12 11.08
C TYR A 262 -0.91 -6.57 10.90
N ASP A 263 -0.64 -7.29 11.98
CA ASP A 263 -0.34 -8.72 11.89
C ASP A 263 -1.54 -9.50 11.34
N TRP A 264 -1.28 -10.47 10.46
CA TRP A 264 -2.34 -11.26 9.81
C TRP A 264 -3.24 -11.97 10.80
N ALA A 265 -2.69 -12.51 11.89
CA ALA A 265 -3.49 -13.20 12.90
C ALA A 265 -4.55 -12.25 13.52
N ALA A 266 -4.16 -11.03 13.85
CA ALA A 266 -5.06 -10.02 14.38
C ALA A 266 -6.11 -9.57 13.35
N ARG A 267 -5.70 -9.42 12.07
CA ARG A 267 -6.58 -8.96 10.99
C ARG A 267 -7.59 -10.01 10.56
N LEU A 268 -7.22 -11.27 10.58
CA LEU A 268 -8.09 -12.36 10.16
C LEU A 268 -8.97 -12.91 11.30
N ALA A 269 -8.70 -12.61 12.57
CA ALA A 269 -9.50 -13.06 13.70
C ALA A 269 -11.03 -12.84 13.53
N PRO A 270 -11.53 -11.72 12.93
CA PRO A 270 -12.95 -11.56 12.66
C PRO A 270 -13.54 -12.61 11.68
N LEU A 271 -12.71 -13.21 10.82
CA LEU A 271 -13.18 -14.22 9.85
C LEU A 271 -13.62 -15.51 10.52
N ASP A 272 -12.97 -15.94 11.60
CA ASP A 272 -13.32 -17.17 12.28
C ASP A 272 -14.78 -17.15 12.74
N ALA A 273 -15.22 -16.04 13.33
CA ALA A 273 -16.60 -15.86 13.75
C ALA A 273 -17.57 -15.76 12.55
N LEU A 274 -17.15 -15.18 11.42
CA LEU A 274 -17.96 -15.06 10.21
C LEU A 274 -18.12 -16.40 9.50
N LEU A 275 -17.08 -17.23 9.51
CA LEU A 275 -17.07 -18.56 8.91
C LEU A 275 -17.66 -19.63 9.83
N GLY A 276 -17.91 -19.32 11.12
CA GLY A 276 -18.40 -20.28 12.11
C GLY A 276 -17.32 -21.27 12.56
N LEU A 277 -16.06 -20.88 12.50
CA LEU A 277 -14.91 -21.68 12.92
C LEU A 277 -14.55 -21.50 14.40
N GLY A 278 -15.16 -20.50 15.07
CA GLY A 278 -14.96 -20.18 16.48
C GLY A 278 -16.10 -20.72 17.34
N ALA A 279 -16.12 -22.00 17.65
CA ALA A 279 -16.94 -22.60 18.67
C ALA A 279 -16.12 -23.63 19.45
#